data_8b4eae99c06bf2697d9777916111df54
#
_entry.id   8b4eae99c06bf2697d9777916111df54
#
_cell.length_a   1.000
_cell.length_b   1.000
_cell.length_c   1.000
_cell.angle_alpha   90.00
_cell.angle_beta   90.00
_cell.angle_gamma   90.00
#
_symmetry.space_group_name_H-M   'P 1'
#
loop_
_entity.id
_entity.type
_entity.pdbx_description
1 polymer ?
#
loop_
_entity_poly.entity_id
_entity_poly.type
_entity_poly.pdbx_seq_one_letter_code
_entity_poly.pdbx_strand_id
1 'polypeptide(L)'
;MEIITCHKNADFDAFASVFAAKFLYPNAIPVLPHTLNSNVKAFFALHKDFFVHKSVYDINLADVFHLIVVDANEWSRLDNMAILKKRDDVQVSLWDHHEGKTDLRPSWSNVKRIGAATTILVQEIKQRGICIDPIHASLFLAGIHEDTGNLMFSGATAEDAKMVAWLMEQKADTEVISYFFRPAYTQLQKEILFDMFHSGIEDNIRGYRIMFVNVLVKGYTPGLSVVVEMYQDITGADAVFAIFSDEHNSRCMVIARSNAEGVDVGAIMRVLGGGGHARAASAQIVGDSSKKVLEWVNNIVAEACVVAPLVKDIMTSPVDTVLSTDIMEEVFKQFRKGYSGVPVVNEDGKVVGVLSRRDLKRLKKDSHKKSPAKAFMSTNVITIAKCATVAQAARMMVNNDIGRLPVVENEELVGIITRSDVMRYYYHFSAKEQHQASL
;
A
#
# COMPACT_ATOMS: atom_id res chain seq x y z
N MET A 1 -36.28 9.89 -18.01
CA MET A 1 -35.74 10.30 -16.70
C MET A 1 -34.23 10.37 -16.75
N GLU A 2 -33.62 11.18 -15.89
CA GLU A 2 -32.16 11.22 -15.67
C GLU A 2 -31.80 10.36 -14.45
N ILE A 3 -30.72 9.58 -14.54
CA ILE A 3 -30.27 8.73 -13.44
C ILE A 3 -28.75 8.88 -13.22
N ILE A 4 -28.33 8.71 -11.96
CA ILE A 4 -26.93 8.68 -11.56
C ILE A 4 -26.64 7.28 -11.03
N THR A 5 -25.57 6.64 -11.48
CA THR A 5 -25.18 5.31 -11.00
C THR A 5 -23.66 5.15 -10.97
N CYS A 6 -23.20 4.14 -10.25
CA CYS A 6 -21.80 3.77 -10.09
C CYS A 6 -21.59 2.26 -10.35
N HIS A 7 -20.40 1.76 -10.04
CA HIS A 7 -20.07 0.36 -10.23
C HIS A 7 -20.74 -0.57 -9.19
N LYS A 8 -20.83 -1.88 -9.54
CA LYS A 8 -21.18 -2.98 -8.61
C LYS A 8 -20.21 -3.05 -7.46
N ASN A 9 -20.66 -3.50 -6.29
CA ASN A 9 -19.88 -3.54 -5.07
C ASN A 9 -19.33 -2.15 -4.71
N ALA A 10 -20.19 -1.13 -4.80
CA ALA A 10 -19.82 0.25 -4.55
C ALA A 10 -19.09 0.39 -3.20
N ASP A 11 -17.92 0.99 -3.25
CA ASP A 11 -17.14 1.45 -2.10
C ASP A 11 -17.55 2.88 -1.70
N PHE A 12 -16.82 3.50 -0.80
CA PHE A 12 -17.19 4.85 -0.38
C PHE A 12 -16.95 5.89 -1.49
N ASP A 13 -15.95 5.73 -2.39
CA ASP A 13 -15.77 6.68 -3.47
C ASP A 13 -16.93 6.63 -4.47
N ALA A 14 -17.29 5.43 -4.91
CA ALA A 14 -18.45 5.24 -5.79
C ALA A 14 -19.77 5.74 -5.16
N PHE A 15 -20.02 5.38 -3.88
CA PHE A 15 -21.22 5.77 -3.16
C PHE A 15 -21.30 7.29 -2.94
N ALA A 16 -20.21 7.90 -2.47
CA ALA A 16 -20.11 9.35 -2.28
C ALA A 16 -20.26 10.11 -3.60
N SER A 17 -19.66 9.61 -4.67
CA SER A 17 -19.75 10.19 -6.01
C SER A 17 -21.17 10.22 -6.54
N VAL A 18 -22.01 9.19 -6.28
CA VAL A 18 -23.42 9.21 -6.64
C VAL A 18 -24.14 10.38 -5.98
N PHE A 19 -23.94 10.59 -4.69
CA PHE A 19 -24.63 11.69 -3.98
C PHE A 19 -23.96 13.05 -4.23
N ALA A 20 -22.68 13.13 -4.49
CA ALA A 20 -22.05 14.36 -4.94
C ALA A 20 -22.57 14.79 -6.32
N ALA A 21 -22.73 13.86 -7.25
CA ALA A 21 -23.32 14.13 -8.56
C ALA A 21 -24.78 14.62 -8.45
N LYS A 22 -25.54 14.19 -7.44
CA LYS A 22 -26.91 14.68 -7.21
C LYS A 22 -26.96 16.18 -6.94
N PHE A 23 -25.95 16.77 -6.33
CA PHE A 23 -25.87 18.23 -6.17
C PHE A 23 -25.65 18.96 -7.51
N LEU A 24 -24.96 18.31 -8.46
CA LEU A 24 -24.70 18.87 -9.79
C LEU A 24 -25.83 18.62 -10.77
N TYR A 25 -26.58 17.53 -10.58
CA TYR A 25 -27.74 17.10 -11.39
C TYR A 25 -28.98 16.96 -10.52
N PRO A 26 -29.60 18.08 -10.08
CA PRO A 26 -30.68 18.05 -9.08
C PRO A 26 -31.95 17.31 -9.54
N ASN A 27 -32.16 17.15 -10.84
CA ASN A 27 -33.29 16.41 -11.39
C ASN A 27 -33.03 14.91 -11.58
N ALA A 28 -31.76 14.48 -11.55
CA ALA A 28 -31.41 13.09 -11.73
C ALA A 28 -31.68 12.27 -10.46
N ILE A 29 -32.07 11.02 -10.64
CA ILE A 29 -32.38 10.08 -9.56
C ILE A 29 -31.12 9.27 -9.23
N PRO A 30 -30.61 9.31 -8.00
CA PRO A 30 -29.55 8.37 -7.53
C PRO A 30 -30.07 6.94 -7.63
N VAL A 31 -29.33 6.07 -8.31
CA VAL A 31 -29.63 4.65 -8.51
C VAL A 31 -28.46 3.83 -8.03
N LEU A 32 -28.66 3.14 -6.91
CA LEU A 32 -27.63 2.33 -6.30
C LEU A 32 -27.62 0.91 -6.87
N PRO A 33 -26.43 0.30 -7.02
CA PRO A 33 -26.29 -1.10 -7.39
C PRO A 33 -26.85 -2.00 -6.27
N HIS A 34 -27.15 -3.25 -6.62
CA HIS A 34 -27.66 -4.22 -5.64
C HIS A 34 -26.65 -4.55 -4.52
N THR A 35 -25.36 -4.49 -4.85
CA THR A 35 -24.29 -4.82 -3.91
C THR A 35 -23.48 -3.57 -3.56
N LEU A 36 -23.27 -3.39 -2.25
CA LEU A 36 -22.41 -2.36 -1.66
C LEU A 36 -21.32 -3.07 -0.83
N ASN A 37 -20.16 -2.47 -0.70
CA ASN A 37 -19.13 -2.93 0.23
C ASN A 37 -19.69 -2.93 1.67
N SER A 38 -19.13 -3.77 2.53
CA SER A 38 -19.63 -4.00 3.89
C SER A 38 -19.64 -2.74 4.76
N ASN A 39 -18.59 -1.91 4.65
CA ASN A 39 -18.45 -0.65 5.35
C ASN A 39 -19.46 0.41 4.85
N VAL A 40 -19.62 0.53 3.53
CA VAL A 40 -20.65 1.39 2.91
C VAL A 40 -22.03 0.94 3.33
N LYS A 41 -22.31 -0.37 3.31
CA LYS A 41 -23.59 -0.93 3.74
C LYS A 41 -23.88 -0.60 5.20
N ALA A 42 -22.89 -0.68 6.08
CA ALA A 42 -23.03 -0.33 7.49
C ALA A 42 -23.33 1.18 7.67
N PHE A 43 -22.57 2.04 6.97
CA PHE A 43 -22.80 3.47 6.98
C PHE A 43 -24.22 3.81 6.47
N PHE A 44 -24.57 3.27 5.31
CA PHE A 44 -25.85 3.53 4.68
C PHE A 44 -27.04 3.06 5.52
N ALA A 45 -26.94 1.91 6.20
CA ALA A 45 -28.00 1.40 7.06
C ALA A 45 -28.36 2.36 8.21
N LEU A 46 -27.40 3.11 8.75
CA LEU A 46 -27.61 4.09 9.80
C LEU A 46 -28.04 5.47 9.28
N HIS A 47 -27.73 5.80 8.03
CA HIS A 47 -27.96 7.14 7.47
C HIS A 47 -28.95 7.14 6.30
N LYS A 48 -29.72 6.07 6.13
CA LYS A 48 -30.59 5.83 4.96
C LYS A 48 -31.56 6.98 4.65
N ASP A 49 -32.08 7.63 5.68
CA ASP A 49 -33.06 8.70 5.54
C ASP A 49 -32.49 9.98 4.91
N PHE A 50 -31.16 10.15 4.93
CA PHE A 50 -30.49 11.31 4.33
C PHE A 50 -30.13 11.08 2.85
N PHE A 51 -30.12 9.84 2.38
CA PHE A 51 -29.65 9.47 1.05
C PHE A 51 -30.81 8.88 0.20
N VAL A 52 -31.63 9.77 -0.33
CA VAL A 52 -32.78 9.37 -1.16
C VAL A 52 -32.29 8.77 -2.48
N HIS A 53 -32.67 7.54 -2.74
CA HIS A 53 -32.22 6.76 -3.90
C HIS A 53 -33.32 5.80 -4.37
N LYS A 54 -33.09 5.18 -5.52
CA LYS A 54 -33.81 4.00 -5.99
C LYS A 54 -32.87 2.82 -6.19
N SER A 55 -33.40 1.62 -6.07
CA SER A 55 -32.67 0.43 -6.53
C SER A 55 -32.71 0.38 -8.05
N VAL A 56 -31.70 -0.23 -8.67
CA VAL A 56 -31.68 -0.50 -10.11
C VAL A 56 -32.90 -1.30 -10.59
N TYR A 57 -33.55 -2.07 -9.70
CA TYR A 57 -34.73 -2.86 -9.99
C TYR A 57 -36.03 -2.06 -9.89
N ASP A 58 -36.01 -0.86 -9.29
CA ASP A 58 -37.19 0.00 -9.09
C ASP A 58 -37.36 1.04 -10.20
N ILE A 59 -36.55 0.99 -11.26
CA ILE A 59 -36.58 1.92 -12.38
C ILE A 59 -36.91 1.20 -13.69
N ASN A 60 -37.73 1.86 -14.53
CA ASN A 60 -37.92 1.42 -15.90
C ASN A 60 -36.81 1.99 -16.79
N LEU A 61 -35.85 1.17 -17.19
CA LEU A 61 -34.72 1.58 -18.03
C LEU A 61 -35.14 2.12 -19.40
N ALA A 62 -36.36 1.79 -19.88
CA ALA A 62 -36.88 2.34 -21.12
C ALA A 62 -37.13 3.85 -21.06
N ASP A 63 -37.43 4.41 -19.88
CA ASP A 63 -37.72 5.82 -19.67
C ASP A 63 -36.44 6.67 -19.46
N VAL A 64 -35.25 6.03 -19.41
CA VAL A 64 -33.98 6.72 -19.21
C VAL A 64 -33.55 7.37 -20.51
N PHE A 65 -33.32 8.67 -20.48
CA PHE A 65 -32.78 9.45 -21.60
C PHE A 65 -31.38 10.06 -21.27
N HIS A 66 -30.99 10.11 -19.97
CA HIS A 66 -29.66 10.59 -19.55
C HIS A 66 -29.14 9.71 -18.43
N LEU A 67 -27.99 9.13 -18.65
CA LEU A 67 -27.26 8.29 -17.71
C LEU A 67 -25.98 9.03 -17.25
N ILE A 68 -25.93 9.39 -15.98
CA ILE A 68 -24.73 9.95 -15.34
C ILE A 68 -23.99 8.79 -14.65
N VAL A 69 -22.81 8.46 -15.14
CA VAL A 69 -21.95 7.41 -14.57
C VAL A 69 -20.86 8.07 -13.76
N VAL A 70 -20.66 7.61 -12.54
CA VAL A 70 -19.61 8.06 -11.65
C VAL A 70 -18.75 6.88 -11.22
N ASP A 71 -17.45 7.08 -11.14
CA ASP A 71 -16.45 6.11 -10.66
C ASP A 71 -16.53 4.74 -11.37
N ALA A 72 -16.80 4.76 -12.64
CA ALA A 72 -16.79 3.57 -13.49
C ALA A 72 -16.63 3.96 -14.96
N ASN A 73 -15.79 3.22 -15.69
CA ASN A 73 -15.51 3.49 -17.11
C ASN A 73 -15.92 2.36 -18.06
N GLU A 74 -16.57 1.30 -17.54
CA GLU A 74 -17.00 0.15 -18.34
C GLU A 74 -18.45 -0.26 -18.04
N TRP A 75 -19.20 -0.64 -19.08
CA TRP A 75 -20.55 -1.19 -18.94
C TRP A 75 -20.61 -2.46 -18.09
N SER A 76 -19.56 -3.26 -18.13
CA SER A 76 -19.44 -4.51 -17.36
C SER A 76 -19.45 -4.29 -15.85
N ARG A 77 -18.99 -3.13 -15.42
CA ARG A 77 -18.99 -2.73 -14.00
C ARG A 77 -20.35 -2.22 -13.51
N LEU A 78 -21.22 -1.76 -14.39
CA LEU A 78 -22.55 -1.24 -14.02
C LEU A 78 -23.53 -2.37 -13.76
N ASP A 79 -24.36 -2.19 -12.72
CA ASP A 79 -25.35 -3.20 -12.35
C ASP A 79 -26.62 -3.06 -13.19
N ASN A 80 -27.00 -4.14 -13.87
CA ASN A 80 -28.23 -4.26 -14.68
C ASN A 80 -28.46 -3.14 -15.72
N MET A 81 -27.38 -2.42 -16.14
CA MET A 81 -27.49 -1.29 -17.09
C MET A 81 -27.16 -1.69 -18.55
N ALA A 82 -26.88 -2.98 -18.80
CA ALA A 82 -26.41 -3.44 -20.13
C ALA A 82 -27.41 -3.15 -21.28
N ILE A 83 -28.68 -3.02 -20.99
CA ILE A 83 -29.71 -2.68 -22.00
C ILE A 83 -29.51 -1.26 -22.54
N LEU A 84 -29.03 -0.33 -21.71
CA LEU A 84 -28.80 1.06 -22.13
C LEU A 84 -27.61 1.17 -23.12
N LYS A 85 -26.64 0.24 -23.08
CA LYS A 85 -25.53 0.20 -24.03
C LYS A 85 -25.98 0.10 -25.49
N LYS A 86 -27.17 -0.47 -25.73
CA LYS A 86 -27.72 -0.71 -27.09
C LYS A 86 -28.64 0.44 -27.56
N ARG A 87 -28.78 1.47 -26.76
CA ARG A 87 -29.69 2.60 -27.04
C ARG A 87 -28.91 3.84 -27.44
N ASP A 88 -29.09 4.29 -28.67
CA ASP A 88 -28.43 5.50 -29.20
C ASP A 88 -29.09 6.82 -28.78
N ASP A 89 -30.30 6.73 -28.20
CA ASP A 89 -31.09 7.86 -27.71
C ASP A 89 -30.79 8.24 -26.25
N VAL A 90 -29.90 7.53 -25.58
CA VAL A 90 -29.48 7.80 -24.20
C VAL A 90 -28.18 8.60 -24.19
N GLN A 91 -28.25 9.81 -23.61
CA GLN A 91 -27.04 10.58 -23.33
C GLN A 91 -26.26 9.95 -22.16
N VAL A 92 -24.93 9.87 -22.28
CA VAL A 92 -24.06 9.38 -21.20
C VAL A 92 -23.12 10.50 -20.77
N SER A 93 -23.15 10.85 -19.49
CA SER A 93 -22.17 11.73 -18.85
C SER A 93 -21.28 10.91 -17.91
N LEU A 94 -19.96 11.13 -17.98
CA LEU A 94 -18.97 10.34 -17.22
C LEU A 94 -18.15 11.24 -16.29
N TRP A 95 -18.10 10.87 -15.02
CA TRP A 95 -17.20 11.41 -14.00
C TRP A 95 -16.33 10.29 -13.47
N ASP A 96 -15.03 10.32 -13.75
CA ASP A 96 -14.16 9.19 -13.41
C ASP A 96 -12.69 9.62 -13.18
N HIS A 97 -11.95 8.84 -12.43
CA HIS A 97 -10.53 9.03 -12.19
C HIS A 97 -9.66 7.87 -12.72
N HIS A 98 -10.29 6.81 -13.20
CA HIS A 98 -9.60 5.62 -13.71
C HIS A 98 -8.88 5.93 -15.04
N GLU A 99 -7.63 5.44 -15.15
CA GLU A 99 -6.88 5.49 -16.39
C GLU A 99 -7.35 4.38 -17.35
N GLY A 100 -7.42 4.69 -18.63
CA GLY A 100 -7.73 3.71 -19.66
C GLY A 100 -8.84 4.13 -20.61
N LYS A 101 -9.17 3.22 -21.55
CA LYS A 101 -10.24 3.45 -22.50
C LYS A 101 -11.57 3.06 -21.88
N THR A 102 -12.57 3.93 -22.05
CA THR A 102 -13.95 3.62 -21.68
C THR A 102 -14.70 3.00 -22.86
N ASP A 103 -15.60 2.04 -22.59
CA ASP A 103 -16.55 1.52 -23.56
C ASP A 103 -17.96 2.17 -23.42
N LEU A 104 -18.10 3.14 -22.52
CA LEU A 104 -19.36 3.85 -22.23
C LEU A 104 -19.77 4.82 -23.34
N ARG A 105 -18.87 5.27 -24.22
CA ARG A 105 -19.09 6.25 -25.30
C ARG A 105 -19.80 7.53 -24.79
N PRO A 106 -19.25 8.23 -23.78
CA PRO A 106 -19.92 9.38 -23.19
C PRO A 106 -20.05 10.55 -24.19
N SER A 107 -21.21 11.21 -24.18
CA SER A 107 -21.42 12.47 -24.89
C SER A 107 -20.70 13.64 -24.20
N TRP A 108 -20.46 13.52 -22.89
CA TRP A 108 -19.69 14.45 -22.09
C TRP A 108 -18.92 13.68 -21.00
N SER A 109 -17.70 14.12 -20.70
CA SER A 109 -16.90 13.49 -19.66
C SER A 109 -15.99 14.47 -18.93
N ASN A 110 -15.78 14.21 -17.63
CA ASN A 110 -14.75 14.85 -16.82
C ASN A 110 -13.94 13.73 -16.14
N VAL A 111 -12.87 13.36 -16.81
CA VAL A 111 -11.96 12.31 -16.34
C VAL A 111 -10.61 12.95 -16.01
N LYS A 112 -10.14 12.77 -14.79
CA LYS A 112 -8.89 13.35 -14.31
C LYS A 112 -8.06 12.28 -13.60
N ARG A 113 -6.74 12.36 -13.79
CA ARG A 113 -5.78 11.57 -13.00
C ARG A 113 -5.65 12.18 -11.60
N ILE A 114 -6.46 11.71 -10.67
CA ILE A 114 -6.61 12.19 -9.29
C ILE A 114 -6.93 11.00 -8.38
N GLY A 115 -6.82 11.17 -7.07
CA GLY A 115 -6.94 10.07 -6.12
C GLY A 115 -8.34 9.46 -6.00
N ALA A 116 -9.42 10.24 -6.24
CA ALA A 116 -10.81 9.80 -6.08
C ALA A 116 -11.76 10.51 -7.05
N ALA A 117 -12.78 9.82 -7.55
CA ALA A 117 -13.83 10.43 -8.38
C ALA A 117 -14.65 11.46 -7.59
N THR A 118 -14.87 11.21 -6.30
CA THR A 118 -15.49 12.18 -5.38
C THR A 118 -14.77 13.52 -5.36
N THR A 119 -13.44 13.53 -5.45
CA THR A 119 -12.65 14.78 -5.49
C THR A 119 -13.06 15.66 -6.67
N ILE A 120 -13.26 15.07 -7.85
CA ILE A 120 -13.64 15.81 -9.07
C ILE A 120 -15.01 16.46 -8.89
N LEU A 121 -15.95 15.71 -8.34
CA LEU A 121 -17.32 16.19 -8.10
C LEU A 121 -17.38 17.28 -7.02
N VAL A 122 -16.63 17.10 -5.93
CA VAL A 122 -16.52 18.09 -4.85
C VAL A 122 -15.84 19.37 -5.33
N GLN A 123 -14.85 19.29 -6.21
CA GLN A 123 -14.26 20.49 -6.85
C GLN A 123 -15.35 21.31 -7.58
N GLU A 124 -16.20 20.64 -8.35
CA GLU A 124 -17.26 21.31 -9.11
C GLU A 124 -18.35 21.88 -8.18
N ILE A 125 -18.74 21.17 -7.12
CA ILE A 125 -19.67 21.66 -6.08
C ILE A 125 -19.11 22.95 -5.47
N LYS A 126 -17.83 22.95 -5.07
CA LYS A 126 -17.14 24.10 -4.51
C LYS A 126 -17.10 25.28 -5.51
N GLN A 127 -16.73 25.03 -6.76
CA GLN A 127 -16.66 26.05 -7.80
C GLN A 127 -17.99 26.72 -8.08
N ARG A 128 -19.08 25.94 -8.04
CA ARG A 128 -20.45 26.48 -8.21
C ARG A 128 -21.01 27.14 -6.96
N GLY A 129 -20.30 27.10 -5.84
CA GLY A 129 -20.75 27.67 -4.56
C GLY A 129 -21.97 26.96 -3.98
N ILE A 130 -22.13 25.66 -4.28
CA ILE A 130 -23.24 24.87 -3.78
C ILE A 130 -22.98 24.50 -2.31
N CYS A 131 -23.93 24.84 -1.42
CA CYS A 131 -23.85 24.49 0.00
C CYS A 131 -24.12 23.00 0.19
N ILE A 132 -23.34 22.37 1.04
CA ILE A 132 -23.51 20.98 1.48
C ILE A 132 -23.68 20.95 3.00
N ASP A 133 -24.46 20.00 3.49
CA ASP A 133 -24.62 19.79 4.93
C ASP A 133 -23.50 18.88 5.48
N PRO A 134 -23.30 18.83 6.82
CA PRO A 134 -22.22 18.06 7.44
C PRO A 134 -22.26 16.55 7.13
N ILE A 135 -23.43 15.96 6.90
CA ILE A 135 -23.58 14.52 6.64
C ILE A 135 -23.05 14.20 5.24
N HIS A 136 -23.45 15.00 4.23
CA HIS A 136 -22.90 14.85 2.89
C HIS A 136 -21.40 15.19 2.86
N ALA A 137 -20.97 16.23 3.57
CA ALA A 137 -19.53 16.55 3.69
C ALA A 137 -18.75 15.37 4.28
N SER A 138 -19.29 14.70 5.30
CA SER A 138 -18.67 13.51 5.90
C SER A 138 -18.61 12.33 4.92
N LEU A 139 -19.69 12.08 4.19
CA LEU A 139 -19.71 11.04 3.16
C LEU A 139 -18.65 11.31 2.07
N PHE A 140 -18.59 12.54 1.56
CA PHE A 140 -17.62 12.89 0.50
C PHE A 140 -16.19 12.79 1.00
N LEU A 141 -15.95 13.17 2.26
CA LEU A 141 -14.66 12.97 2.91
C LEU A 141 -14.30 11.48 3.00
N ALA A 142 -15.26 10.61 3.33
CA ALA A 142 -15.07 9.17 3.33
C ALA A 142 -14.65 8.66 1.94
N GLY A 143 -15.35 9.06 0.87
CA GLY A 143 -14.98 8.67 -0.50
C GLY A 143 -13.53 9.01 -0.83
N ILE A 144 -13.11 10.24 -0.59
CA ILE A 144 -11.73 10.66 -0.86
C ILE A 144 -10.73 9.86 -0.01
N HIS A 145 -11.01 9.62 1.26
CA HIS A 145 -10.10 8.91 2.14
C HIS A 145 -9.96 7.42 1.77
N GLU A 146 -11.01 6.75 1.34
CA GLU A 146 -10.93 5.32 0.97
C GLU A 146 -10.01 5.13 -0.23
N ASP A 147 -10.22 5.83 -1.33
CA ASP A 147 -9.45 5.64 -2.57
C ASP A 147 -8.03 6.22 -2.52
N THR A 148 -7.82 7.20 -1.66
CA THR A 148 -6.47 7.76 -1.43
C THR A 148 -5.70 7.07 -0.31
N GLY A 149 -6.31 6.10 0.39
CA GLY A 149 -5.72 5.48 1.58
C GLY A 149 -5.33 6.52 2.63
N ASN A 150 -6.25 7.41 2.98
CA ASN A 150 -6.00 8.56 3.84
C ASN A 150 -4.88 9.49 3.30
N LEU A 151 -4.85 9.73 2.00
CA LEU A 151 -3.83 10.50 1.28
C LEU A 151 -2.43 9.87 1.27
N MET A 152 -2.32 8.57 1.57
CA MET A 152 -1.04 7.86 1.64
C MET A 152 -0.75 7.00 0.41
N PHE A 153 -1.74 6.74 -0.45
CA PHE A 153 -1.51 5.99 -1.69
C PHE A 153 -0.81 6.86 -2.74
N SER A 154 -0.04 6.22 -3.62
CA SER A 154 0.71 6.91 -4.67
C SER A 154 -0.16 7.64 -5.71
N GLY A 155 -1.44 7.29 -5.79
CA GLY A 155 -2.44 7.97 -6.62
C GLY A 155 -3.00 9.27 -6.01
N ALA A 156 -2.80 9.50 -4.70
CA ALA A 156 -3.27 10.69 -4.02
C ALA A 156 -2.56 11.96 -4.53
N THR A 157 -3.31 13.03 -4.69
CA THR A 157 -2.83 14.29 -5.24
C THR A 157 -3.07 15.47 -4.28
N ALA A 158 -2.41 16.60 -4.56
CA ALA A 158 -2.66 17.84 -3.83
C ALA A 158 -4.12 18.32 -3.93
N GLU A 159 -4.82 17.96 -5.01
CA GLU A 159 -6.22 18.33 -5.21
C GLU A 159 -7.14 17.54 -4.26
N ASP A 160 -6.83 16.26 -4.00
CA ASP A 160 -7.54 15.47 -2.99
C ASP A 160 -7.39 16.11 -1.61
N ALA A 161 -6.17 16.46 -1.21
CA ALA A 161 -5.90 17.11 0.06
C ALA A 161 -6.62 18.47 0.21
N LYS A 162 -6.72 19.27 -0.87
CA LYS A 162 -7.47 20.54 -0.84
C LYS A 162 -8.97 20.32 -0.65
N MET A 163 -9.52 19.26 -1.25
CA MET A 163 -10.94 18.95 -1.08
C MET A 163 -11.22 18.35 0.29
N VAL A 164 -10.33 17.54 0.83
CA VAL A 164 -10.39 17.10 2.24
C VAL A 164 -10.44 18.31 3.18
N ALA A 165 -9.52 19.28 3.04
CA ALA A 165 -9.50 20.49 3.85
C ALA A 165 -10.82 21.28 3.74
N TRP A 166 -11.32 21.47 2.50
CA TRP A 166 -12.58 22.18 2.29
C TRP A 166 -13.78 21.44 2.90
N LEU A 167 -13.84 20.10 2.79
CA LEU A 167 -14.92 19.31 3.40
C LEU A 167 -14.90 19.40 4.94
N MET A 168 -13.72 19.48 5.55
CA MET A 168 -13.58 19.74 6.99
C MET A 168 -14.09 21.14 7.35
N GLU A 169 -13.86 22.17 6.52
CA GLU A 169 -14.48 23.49 6.67
C GLU A 169 -16.01 23.44 6.57
N GLN A 170 -16.57 22.51 5.78
CA GLN A 170 -18.02 22.23 5.72
C GLN A 170 -18.52 21.36 6.90
N LYS A 171 -17.69 21.18 7.93
CA LYS A 171 -17.99 20.41 9.16
C LYS A 171 -18.17 18.92 8.93
N ALA A 172 -17.43 18.34 7.99
CA ALA A 172 -17.33 16.87 7.88
C ALA A 172 -16.86 16.27 9.22
N ASP A 173 -17.54 15.22 9.66
CA ASP A 173 -17.25 14.54 10.92
C ASP A 173 -16.28 13.37 10.71
N THR A 174 -15.02 13.57 11.10
CA THR A 174 -13.96 12.58 10.96
C THR A 174 -14.10 11.40 11.93
N GLU A 175 -14.79 11.57 13.08
CA GLU A 175 -15.02 10.48 14.04
C GLU A 175 -16.03 9.49 13.49
N VAL A 176 -17.12 9.99 12.91
CA VAL A 176 -18.11 9.14 12.20
C VAL A 176 -17.43 8.35 11.10
N ILE A 177 -16.61 9.00 10.26
CA ILE A 177 -15.89 8.33 9.18
C ILE A 177 -14.98 7.24 9.76
N SER A 178 -14.16 7.57 10.77
CA SER A 178 -13.21 6.64 11.35
C SER A 178 -13.88 5.37 11.91
N TYR A 179 -15.11 5.48 12.39
CA TYR A 179 -15.89 4.34 12.86
C TYR A 179 -16.18 3.35 11.74
N PHE A 180 -16.56 3.82 10.54
CA PHE A 180 -16.86 2.95 9.40
C PHE A 180 -15.62 2.49 8.63
N PHE A 181 -14.50 3.20 8.77
CA PHE A 181 -13.19 2.77 8.23
C PHE A 181 -12.47 1.73 9.10
N ARG A 182 -12.89 1.55 10.35
CA ARG A 182 -12.39 0.45 11.16
C ARG A 182 -13.08 -0.83 10.70
N PRO A 183 -12.34 -1.79 10.12
CA PRO A 183 -12.95 -3.04 9.72
C PRO A 183 -13.55 -3.72 10.95
N ALA A 184 -14.88 -3.79 11.02
CA ALA A 184 -15.56 -4.64 11.99
C ALA A 184 -15.35 -6.09 11.54
N TYR A 185 -14.26 -6.70 11.96
CA TYR A 185 -14.00 -8.10 11.65
C TYR A 185 -15.08 -8.98 12.26
N THR A 186 -15.75 -9.75 11.42
CA THR A 186 -16.68 -10.78 11.88
C THR A 186 -15.95 -11.86 12.65
N GLN A 187 -16.67 -12.62 13.46
CA GLN A 187 -16.08 -13.75 14.18
C GLN A 187 -15.42 -14.74 13.21
N LEU A 188 -16.04 -15.01 12.07
CA LEU A 188 -15.49 -15.88 11.03
C LEU A 188 -14.17 -15.34 10.45
N GLN A 189 -14.07 -14.03 10.19
CA GLN A 189 -12.83 -13.42 9.69
C GLN A 189 -11.69 -13.52 10.73
N LYS A 190 -11.99 -13.41 12.02
CA LYS A 190 -11.00 -13.60 13.09
C LYS A 190 -10.52 -15.06 13.17
N GLU A 191 -11.42 -16.01 13.00
CA GLU A 191 -11.09 -17.45 12.95
C GLU A 191 -10.20 -17.75 11.74
N ILE A 192 -10.55 -17.22 10.55
CA ILE A 192 -9.73 -17.37 9.35
C ILE A 192 -8.33 -16.73 9.53
N LEU A 193 -8.25 -15.54 10.12
CA LEU A 193 -6.96 -14.92 10.41
C LEU A 193 -6.11 -15.79 11.34
N PHE A 194 -6.72 -16.38 12.37
CA PHE A 194 -6.05 -17.31 13.26
C PHE A 194 -5.52 -18.54 12.50
N ASP A 195 -6.33 -19.13 11.62
CA ASP A 195 -5.93 -20.26 10.78
C ASP A 195 -4.79 -19.88 9.81
N MET A 196 -4.80 -18.63 9.27
CA MET A 196 -3.71 -18.11 8.45
C MET A 196 -2.38 -18.05 9.20
N PHE A 197 -2.38 -17.66 10.48
CA PHE A 197 -1.17 -17.67 11.30
C PHE A 197 -0.63 -19.08 11.56
N HIS A 198 -1.48 -20.09 11.62
CA HIS A 198 -1.08 -21.48 11.84
C HIS A 198 -0.64 -22.20 10.55
N SER A 199 -1.20 -21.82 9.41
CA SER A 199 -0.90 -22.45 8.11
C SER A 199 0.11 -21.69 7.27
N GLY A 200 0.51 -20.48 7.68
CA GLY A 200 1.41 -19.63 6.93
C GLY A 200 2.83 -20.18 6.88
N ILE A 201 3.37 -20.25 5.67
CA ILE A 201 4.76 -20.63 5.38
C ILE A 201 5.48 -19.39 4.86
N GLU A 202 6.58 -19.05 5.50
CA GLU A 202 7.45 -17.96 5.06
C GLU A 202 8.52 -18.49 4.11
N ASP A 203 8.71 -17.82 2.97
CA ASP A 203 9.79 -18.09 2.05
C ASP A 203 10.50 -16.79 1.66
N ASN A 204 11.78 -16.89 1.31
CA ASN A 204 12.58 -15.78 0.83
C ASN A 204 12.83 -15.93 -0.67
N ILE A 205 12.01 -15.31 -1.48
CA ILE A 205 12.13 -15.39 -2.94
C ILE A 205 12.77 -14.11 -3.47
N ARG A 206 13.96 -14.27 -4.05
CA ARG A 206 14.74 -13.17 -4.65
C ARG A 206 14.95 -11.98 -3.71
N GLY A 207 15.03 -12.25 -2.40
CA GLY A 207 15.26 -11.26 -1.37
C GLY A 207 13.98 -10.68 -0.75
N TYR A 208 12.81 -11.00 -1.27
CA TYR A 208 11.52 -10.63 -0.67
C TYR A 208 11.05 -11.70 0.30
N ARG A 209 10.52 -11.25 1.44
CA ARG A 209 9.88 -12.07 2.46
C ARG A 209 8.43 -12.28 2.07
N ILE A 210 8.12 -13.47 1.55
CA ILE A 210 6.82 -13.81 1.02
C ILE A 210 6.14 -14.84 1.91
N MET A 211 4.87 -14.61 2.23
CA MET A 211 4.04 -15.55 2.98
C MET A 211 3.11 -16.29 2.03
N PHE A 212 3.12 -17.60 2.11
CA PHE A 212 2.17 -18.49 1.45
C PHE A 212 1.24 -19.09 2.50
N VAL A 213 -0.06 -18.96 2.27
CA VAL A 213 -1.09 -19.37 3.22
C VAL A 213 -2.11 -20.25 2.52
N ASN A 214 -2.52 -21.35 3.14
CA ASN A 214 -3.57 -22.22 2.60
C ASN A 214 -4.58 -22.53 3.73
N VAL A 215 -5.80 -22.02 3.60
CA VAL A 215 -6.87 -22.13 4.60
C VAL A 215 -8.13 -22.71 3.98
N LEU A 216 -8.73 -23.64 4.68
CA LEU A 216 -10.04 -24.18 4.35
C LEU A 216 -11.13 -23.24 4.86
N VAL A 217 -12.04 -22.82 3.98
CA VAL A 217 -13.16 -21.93 4.35
C VAL A 217 -14.50 -22.64 4.11
N LYS A 218 -15.48 -22.37 4.98
CA LYS A 218 -16.83 -22.93 4.86
C LYS A 218 -17.72 -22.02 4.01
N GLY A 219 -17.91 -22.39 2.75
CA GLY A 219 -18.80 -21.66 1.84
C GLY A 219 -18.29 -20.26 1.46
N TYR A 220 -19.22 -19.42 0.99
CA TYR A 220 -18.89 -18.05 0.61
C TYR A 220 -18.57 -17.17 1.84
N THR A 221 -17.34 -16.74 1.95
CA THR A 221 -16.88 -15.86 3.03
C THR A 221 -16.56 -14.48 2.46
N PRO A 222 -17.36 -13.45 2.74
CA PRO A 222 -17.10 -12.09 2.28
C PRO A 222 -15.92 -11.45 3.02
N GLY A 223 -15.19 -10.56 2.33
CA GLY A 223 -14.15 -9.75 2.94
C GLY A 223 -12.83 -10.48 3.23
N LEU A 224 -12.55 -11.61 2.59
CA LEU A 224 -11.27 -12.32 2.71
C LEU A 224 -10.05 -11.44 2.35
N SER A 225 -10.22 -10.51 1.41
CA SER A 225 -9.16 -9.57 1.03
C SER A 225 -8.70 -8.68 2.18
N VAL A 226 -9.63 -8.28 3.06
CA VAL A 226 -9.33 -7.49 4.26
C VAL A 226 -8.56 -8.33 5.29
N VAL A 227 -8.90 -9.63 5.40
CA VAL A 227 -8.17 -10.56 6.29
C VAL A 227 -6.73 -10.76 5.81
N VAL A 228 -6.51 -10.88 4.49
CA VAL A 228 -5.16 -11.02 3.91
C VAL A 228 -4.34 -9.76 4.12
N GLU A 229 -4.94 -8.58 4.00
CA GLU A 229 -4.29 -7.30 4.27
C GLU A 229 -3.85 -7.20 5.74
N MET A 230 -4.75 -7.50 6.67
CA MET A 230 -4.44 -7.53 8.10
C MET A 230 -3.32 -8.54 8.43
N TYR A 231 -3.35 -9.72 7.81
CA TYR A 231 -2.31 -10.71 7.97
C TYR A 231 -0.95 -10.19 7.47
N GLN A 232 -0.92 -9.50 6.33
CA GLN A 232 0.27 -8.86 5.80
C GLN A 232 0.82 -7.79 6.76
N ASP A 233 -0.04 -6.91 7.27
CA ASP A 233 0.35 -5.84 8.20
C ASP A 233 0.95 -6.40 9.50
N ILE A 234 0.34 -7.43 10.08
CA ILE A 234 0.82 -8.03 11.32
C ILE A 234 2.14 -8.79 11.10
N THR A 235 2.26 -9.53 10.00
CA THR A 235 3.49 -10.30 9.71
C THR A 235 4.62 -9.39 9.21
N GLY A 236 4.29 -8.23 8.64
CA GLY A 236 5.25 -7.35 7.97
C GLY A 236 5.90 -8.00 6.74
N ALA A 237 5.21 -8.93 6.07
CA ALA A 237 5.69 -9.57 4.86
C ALA A 237 5.68 -8.60 3.68
N ASP A 238 6.66 -8.75 2.78
CA ASP A 238 6.75 -7.96 1.56
C ASP A 238 5.59 -8.30 0.60
N ALA A 239 5.18 -9.58 0.56
CA ALA A 239 3.97 -10.03 -0.12
C ALA A 239 3.31 -11.24 0.58
N VAL A 240 2.01 -11.40 0.36
CA VAL A 240 1.21 -12.53 0.87
C VAL A 240 0.41 -13.11 -0.29
N PHE A 241 0.43 -14.43 -0.39
CA PHE A 241 -0.42 -15.22 -1.31
C PHE A 241 -1.26 -16.18 -0.47
N ALA A 242 -2.54 -15.87 -0.31
CA ALA A 242 -3.47 -16.69 0.47
C ALA A 242 -4.41 -17.46 -0.44
N ILE A 243 -4.44 -18.78 -0.28
CA ILE A 243 -5.30 -19.71 -0.99
C ILE A 243 -6.42 -20.12 -0.03
N PHE A 244 -7.66 -19.81 -0.40
CA PHE A 244 -8.86 -20.22 0.31
C PHE A 244 -9.59 -21.28 -0.51
N SER A 245 -9.76 -22.45 0.05
CA SER A 245 -10.45 -23.57 -0.60
C SER A 245 -11.72 -23.95 0.16
N ASP A 246 -12.74 -24.42 -0.54
CA ASP A 246 -13.93 -25.01 0.08
C ASP A 246 -13.68 -26.45 0.54
N GLU A 247 -14.59 -26.98 1.38
CA GLU A 247 -14.49 -28.35 1.92
C GLU A 247 -14.48 -29.44 0.83
N HIS A 248 -14.96 -29.13 -0.36
CA HIS A 248 -15.02 -30.04 -1.50
C HIS A 248 -13.87 -29.85 -2.49
N ASN A 249 -12.94 -28.92 -2.23
CA ASN A 249 -11.78 -28.57 -3.09
C ASN A 249 -12.14 -28.30 -4.56
N SER A 250 -13.38 -27.95 -4.83
CA SER A 250 -13.82 -27.68 -6.20
C SER A 250 -13.49 -26.25 -6.66
N ARG A 251 -13.21 -25.37 -5.73
CA ARG A 251 -12.89 -23.95 -6.00
C ARG A 251 -11.86 -23.44 -5.01
N CYS A 252 -10.81 -22.84 -5.55
CA CYS A 252 -9.80 -22.11 -4.80
C CYS A 252 -9.86 -20.64 -5.15
N MET A 253 -10.00 -19.77 -4.15
CA MET A 253 -9.82 -18.34 -4.30
C MET A 253 -8.39 -18.01 -3.86
N VAL A 254 -7.60 -17.46 -4.76
CA VAL A 254 -6.26 -16.92 -4.45
C VAL A 254 -6.38 -15.42 -4.30
N ILE A 255 -5.97 -14.90 -3.14
CA ILE A 255 -5.91 -13.46 -2.88
C ILE A 255 -4.47 -13.10 -2.58
N ALA A 256 -3.94 -12.10 -3.26
CA ALA A 256 -2.58 -11.66 -3.09
C ALA A 256 -2.49 -10.18 -2.76
N ARG A 257 -1.55 -9.84 -1.88
CA ARG A 257 -1.19 -8.49 -1.48
C ARG A 257 0.31 -8.30 -1.55
N SER A 258 0.78 -7.13 -1.97
CA SER A 258 2.21 -6.79 -2.03
C SER A 258 2.45 -5.34 -1.64
N ASN A 259 3.46 -5.13 -0.78
CA ASN A 259 4.01 -3.82 -0.47
C ASN A 259 5.36 -3.59 -1.17
N ALA A 260 5.85 -4.59 -1.92
CA ALA A 260 7.14 -4.56 -2.62
C ALA A 260 6.95 -4.23 -4.11
N GLU A 261 7.69 -3.27 -4.63
CA GLU A 261 7.64 -2.89 -6.06
C GLU A 261 8.06 -4.02 -7.01
N GLY A 262 8.98 -4.90 -6.57
CA GLY A 262 9.44 -6.03 -7.37
C GLY A 262 8.53 -7.26 -7.33
N VAL A 263 7.36 -7.19 -6.67
CA VAL A 263 6.36 -8.27 -6.60
C VAL A 263 5.01 -7.74 -7.09
N ASP A 264 4.80 -7.74 -8.42
CA ASP A 264 3.53 -7.35 -9.04
C ASP A 264 2.51 -8.50 -8.95
N VAL A 265 1.67 -8.46 -7.90
CA VAL A 265 0.63 -9.49 -7.72
C VAL A 265 -0.44 -9.46 -8.80
N GLY A 266 -0.68 -8.32 -9.44
CA GLY A 266 -1.60 -8.21 -10.57
C GLY A 266 -1.11 -8.99 -11.79
N ALA A 267 0.18 -8.87 -12.13
CA ALA A 267 0.80 -9.64 -13.20
C ALA A 267 0.75 -11.15 -12.89
N ILE A 268 1.07 -11.54 -11.66
CA ILE A 268 1.05 -12.94 -11.20
C ILE A 268 -0.37 -13.52 -11.29
N MET A 269 -1.38 -12.79 -10.80
CA MET A 269 -2.76 -13.27 -10.83
C MET A 269 -3.33 -13.37 -12.26
N ARG A 270 -2.90 -12.51 -13.19
CA ARG A 270 -3.30 -12.64 -14.62
C ARG A 270 -2.82 -13.96 -15.25
N VAL A 271 -1.66 -14.47 -14.86
CA VAL A 271 -1.18 -15.79 -15.31
C VAL A 271 -2.11 -16.92 -14.83
N LEU A 272 -2.75 -16.75 -13.68
CA LEU A 272 -3.71 -17.68 -13.10
C LEU A 272 -5.16 -17.46 -13.59
N GLY A 273 -5.35 -16.60 -14.62
CA GLY A 273 -6.69 -16.29 -15.14
C GLY A 273 -7.49 -15.30 -14.29
N GLY A 274 -6.86 -14.66 -13.33
CA GLY A 274 -7.43 -13.63 -12.49
C GLY A 274 -7.07 -12.21 -12.93
N GLY A 275 -7.04 -11.27 -11.98
CA GLY A 275 -6.69 -9.86 -12.25
C GLY A 275 -6.53 -9.04 -10.99
N GLY A 276 -6.28 -7.75 -11.18
CA GLY A 276 -6.06 -6.76 -10.15
C GLY A 276 -4.90 -5.83 -10.47
N HIS A 277 -4.47 -5.09 -9.46
CA HIS A 277 -3.37 -4.13 -9.52
C HIS A 277 -2.07 -4.72 -8.95
N ALA A 278 -0.95 -4.04 -9.16
CA ALA A 278 0.35 -4.50 -8.69
C ALA A 278 0.41 -4.79 -7.18
N ARG A 279 -0.40 -4.10 -6.38
CA ARG A 279 -0.44 -4.24 -4.90
C ARG A 279 -1.54 -5.15 -4.37
N ALA A 280 -2.61 -5.39 -5.14
CA ALA A 280 -3.77 -6.17 -4.72
C ALA A 280 -4.40 -6.88 -5.91
N ALA A 281 -4.52 -8.19 -5.85
CA ALA A 281 -5.05 -8.99 -6.95
C ALA A 281 -5.65 -10.30 -6.45
N SER A 282 -6.49 -10.92 -7.29
CA SER A 282 -7.08 -12.22 -6.98
C SER A 282 -7.28 -13.06 -8.23
N ALA A 283 -7.36 -14.38 -8.02
CA ALA A 283 -7.71 -15.35 -9.06
C ALA A 283 -8.63 -16.42 -8.48
N GLN A 284 -9.57 -16.91 -9.30
CA GLN A 284 -10.40 -18.04 -8.94
C GLN A 284 -10.02 -19.24 -9.80
N ILE A 285 -9.66 -20.35 -9.16
CA ILE A 285 -9.24 -21.59 -9.81
C ILE A 285 -10.28 -22.67 -9.50
N VAL A 286 -10.71 -23.39 -10.52
CA VAL A 286 -11.74 -24.45 -10.41
C VAL A 286 -11.15 -25.76 -10.88
N GLY A 287 -11.45 -26.84 -10.15
CA GLY A 287 -11.10 -28.22 -10.54
C GLY A 287 -9.74 -28.72 -10.04
N ASP A 288 -8.98 -27.90 -9.30
CA ASP A 288 -7.68 -28.30 -8.74
C ASP A 288 -7.67 -28.22 -7.20
N SER A 289 -6.82 -29.07 -6.59
CA SER A 289 -6.64 -29.04 -5.14
C SER A 289 -5.85 -27.81 -4.69
N SER A 290 -6.16 -27.31 -3.50
CA SER A 290 -5.47 -26.15 -2.91
C SER A 290 -3.96 -26.35 -2.80
N LYS A 291 -3.50 -27.57 -2.57
CA LYS A 291 -2.08 -27.92 -2.52
C LYS A 291 -1.40 -27.71 -3.89
N LYS A 292 -2.04 -28.15 -4.98
CA LYS A 292 -1.53 -27.98 -6.34
C LYS A 292 -1.55 -26.51 -6.76
N VAL A 293 -2.60 -25.78 -6.37
CA VAL A 293 -2.68 -24.33 -6.58
C VAL A 293 -1.55 -23.60 -5.84
N LEU A 294 -1.24 -24.00 -4.61
CA LEU A 294 -0.13 -23.43 -3.85
C LEU A 294 1.22 -23.65 -4.53
N GLU A 295 1.46 -24.86 -5.07
CA GLU A 295 2.68 -25.17 -5.84
C GLU A 295 2.78 -24.30 -7.11
N TRP A 296 1.67 -24.11 -7.84
CA TRP A 296 1.65 -23.23 -9.02
C TRP A 296 1.95 -21.79 -8.66
N VAL A 297 1.28 -21.26 -7.63
CA VAL A 297 1.50 -19.88 -7.15
C VAL A 297 2.96 -19.69 -6.79
N ASN A 298 3.56 -20.61 -6.03
CA ASN A 298 4.96 -20.54 -5.63
C ASN A 298 5.91 -20.49 -6.85
N ASN A 299 5.70 -21.37 -7.83
CA ASN A 299 6.52 -21.41 -9.05
C ASN A 299 6.40 -20.10 -9.87
N ILE A 300 5.17 -19.60 -10.06
CA ILE A 300 4.95 -18.35 -10.79
C ILE A 300 5.59 -17.18 -10.07
N VAL A 301 5.46 -17.11 -8.74
CA VAL A 301 6.07 -16.06 -7.91
C VAL A 301 7.59 -16.09 -8.03
N ALA A 302 8.21 -17.30 -7.97
CA ALA A 302 9.65 -17.46 -8.11
C ALA A 302 10.19 -16.98 -9.46
N GLU A 303 9.41 -17.11 -10.53
CA GLU A 303 9.77 -16.66 -11.87
C GLU A 303 9.50 -15.16 -12.09
N ALA A 304 8.36 -14.66 -11.59
CA ALA A 304 7.86 -13.31 -11.88
C ALA A 304 8.50 -12.21 -11.01
N CYS A 305 8.99 -12.54 -9.80
CA CYS A 305 9.59 -11.53 -8.93
C CYS A 305 10.88 -10.96 -9.52
N VAL A 306 11.02 -9.64 -9.47
CA VAL A 306 12.30 -8.97 -9.76
C VAL A 306 13.25 -9.17 -8.57
N VAL A 307 14.56 -9.28 -8.83
CA VAL A 307 15.54 -9.42 -7.74
C VAL A 307 15.52 -8.14 -6.88
N ALA A 308 15.34 -8.29 -5.58
CA ALA A 308 15.40 -7.17 -4.65
C ALA A 308 16.79 -6.53 -4.63
N PRO A 309 16.90 -5.21 -4.51
CA PRO A 309 18.20 -4.56 -4.37
C PRO A 309 18.92 -5.06 -3.13
N LEU A 310 20.18 -5.41 -3.32
CA LEU A 310 21.02 -5.99 -2.26
C LEU A 310 21.91 -4.94 -1.62
N VAL A 311 22.34 -5.21 -0.40
CA VAL A 311 23.30 -4.37 0.34
C VAL A 311 24.57 -4.10 -0.46
N LYS A 312 25.09 -5.12 -1.18
CA LYS A 312 26.29 -4.98 -2.03
C LYS A 312 26.15 -3.93 -3.13
N ASP A 313 24.90 -3.63 -3.58
CA ASP A 313 24.63 -2.72 -4.69
C ASP A 313 24.70 -1.24 -4.26
N ILE A 314 24.58 -0.97 -2.94
CA ILE A 314 24.55 0.39 -2.39
C ILE A 314 25.57 0.64 -1.25
N MET A 315 26.23 -0.42 -0.73
CA MET A 315 27.23 -0.27 0.33
C MET A 315 28.46 0.49 -0.13
N THR A 316 29.18 1.09 0.80
CA THR A 316 30.52 1.61 0.55
C THR A 316 31.54 0.46 0.66
N SER A 317 32.28 0.22 -0.43
CA SER A 317 33.36 -0.78 -0.49
C SER A 317 34.45 -0.27 -1.44
N PRO A 318 35.74 -0.39 -1.11
CA PRO A 318 36.25 -0.80 0.19
C PRO A 318 35.94 0.17 1.32
N VAL A 319 35.99 -0.29 2.57
CA VAL A 319 35.74 0.51 3.77
C VAL A 319 37.04 0.73 4.57
N ASP A 320 37.24 1.98 4.98
CA ASP A 320 38.35 2.29 5.91
C ASP A 320 38.06 1.70 7.28
N THR A 321 39.04 1.04 7.87
CA THR A 321 38.99 0.41 9.19
C THR A 321 40.02 0.98 10.13
N VAL A 322 39.87 0.70 11.42
CA VAL A 322 40.91 0.90 12.43
C VAL A 322 41.19 -0.41 13.16
N LEU A 323 42.44 -0.66 13.56
CA LEU A 323 42.76 -1.80 14.40
C LEU A 323 42.28 -1.54 15.84
N SER A 324 41.91 -2.60 16.53
CA SER A 324 41.50 -2.52 17.94
C SER A 324 42.62 -2.01 18.86
N THR A 325 43.86 -2.14 18.41
CA THR A 325 45.08 -1.69 19.07
C THR A 325 45.51 -0.28 18.69
N ASP A 326 44.97 0.30 17.62
CA ASP A 326 45.27 1.67 17.19
C ASP A 326 44.97 2.67 18.30
N ILE A 327 45.83 3.68 18.47
CA ILE A 327 45.60 4.74 19.47
C ILE A 327 44.50 5.72 18.95
N MET A 328 43.71 6.22 19.88
CA MET A 328 42.60 7.11 19.53
C MET A 328 43.02 8.37 18.77
N GLU A 329 44.26 8.82 18.91
CA GLU A 329 44.79 9.94 18.13
C GLU A 329 44.81 9.65 16.63
N GLU A 330 45.18 8.42 16.23
CA GLU A 330 45.15 7.97 14.83
C GLU A 330 43.71 7.81 14.34
N VAL A 331 42.84 7.28 15.19
CA VAL A 331 41.41 7.17 14.91
C VAL A 331 40.77 8.55 14.62
N PHE A 332 41.16 9.60 15.36
CA PHE A 332 40.73 10.96 15.08
C PHE A 332 41.07 11.44 13.67
N LYS A 333 42.20 11.02 13.10
CA LYS A 333 42.54 11.38 11.72
C LYS A 333 41.56 10.84 10.70
N GLN A 334 41.00 9.64 10.95
CA GLN A 334 39.96 9.06 10.07
C GLN A 334 38.67 9.89 10.14
N PHE A 335 38.23 10.30 11.34
CA PHE A 335 37.03 11.14 11.49
C PHE A 335 37.19 12.53 10.89
N ARG A 336 38.43 13.09 10.79
CA ARG A 336 38.69 14.34 10.08
C ARG A 336 38.46 14.25 8.57
N LYS A 337 38.53 13.04 7.99
CA LYS A 337 38.19 12.78 6.59
C LYS A 337 36.67 12.85 6.31
N GLY A 338 35.86 13.13 7.33
CA GLY A 338 34.41 13.27 7.19
C GLY A 338 33.59 12.05 7.62
N TYR A 339 34.21 10.97 8.05
CA TYR A 339 33.48 9.77 8.50
C TYR A 339 32.65 10.05 9.75
N SER A 340 31.44 9.49 9.78
CA SER A 340 30.54 9.53 10.93
C SER A 340 30.77 8.35 11.88
N GLY A 341 31.49 7.33 11.44
CA GLY A 341 31.92 6.16 12.20
C GLY A 341 32.69 5.18 11.33
N VAL A 342 33.52 4.37 11.96
CA VAL A 342 34.41 3.39 11.31
C VAL A 342 34.29 2.02 12.00
N PRO A 343 34.35 0.91 11.26
CA PRO A 343 34.49 -0.42 11.82
C PRO A 343 35.86 -0.57 12.49
N VAL A 344 35.91 -1.30 13.60
CA VAL A 344 37.14 -1.70 14.29
C VAL A 344 37.34 -3.18 14.07
N VAL A 345 38.55 -3.54 13.59
CA VAL A 345 38.91 -4.92 13.30
C VAL A 345 40.06 -5.40 14.22
N ASN A 346 40.17 -6.69 14.38
CA ASN A 346 41.36 -7.31 15.01
C ASN A 346 42.49 -7.54 13.97
N GLU A 347 43.59 -8.15 14.39
CA GLU A 347 44.74 -8.45 13.51
C GLU A 347 44.39 -9.45 12.40
N ASP A 348 43.34 -10.27 12.59
CA ASP A 348 42.83 -11.21 11.58
C ASP A 348 41.83 -10.56 10.61
N GLY A 349 41.57 -9.24 10.71
CA GLY A 349 40.61 -8.53 9.87
C GLY A 349 39.14 -8.71 10.25
N LYS A 350 38.83 -9.44 11.33
CA LYS A 350 37.46 -9.64 11.81
C LYS A 350 36.94 -8.41 12.55
N VAL A 351 35.66 -8.06 12.34
CA VAL A 351 35.05 -6.92 13.02
C VAL A 351 34.83 -7.24 14.50
N VAL A 352 35.44 -6.43 15.38
CA VAL A 352 35.35 -6.57 16.84
C VAL A 352 34.69 -5.39 17.51
N GLY A 353 34.43 -4.30 16.76
CA GLY A 353 33.78 -3.12 17.29
C GLY A 353 33.40 -2.13 16.21
N VAL A 354 32.70 -1.08 16.62
CA VAL A 354 32.42 0.11 15.80
C VAL A 354 32.69 1.35 16.64
N LEU A 355 33.39 2.32 16.07
CA LEU A 355 33.57 3.65 16.64
C LEU A 355 32.71 4.67 15.91
N SER A 356 32.05 5.56 16.64
CA SER A 356 31.20 6.62 16.12
C SER A 356 31.62 7.99 16.66
N ARG A 357 31.09 9.08 16.07
CA ARG A 357 31.31 10.44 16.64
C ARG A 357 30.83 10.59 18.09
N ARG A 358 29.83 9.77 18.53
CA ARG A 358 29.40 9.75 19.95
C ARG A 358 30.49 9.25 20.87
N ASP A 359 31.21 8.22 20.43
CA ASP A 359 32.29 7.62 21.25
C ASP A 359 33.48 8.58 21.39
N LEU A 360 33.75 9.38 20.34
CA LEU A 360 34.77 10.43 20.39
C LEU A 360 34.45 11.53 21.43
N LYS A 361 33.15 11.85 21.65
CA LYS A 361 32.73 12.81 22.66
C LYS A 361 33.03 12.36 24.10
N ARG A 362 33.29 11.07 24.31
CA ARG A 362 33.65 10.49 25.62
C ARG A 362 35.13 10.72 25.97
N LEU A 363 35.94 11.18 25.01
CA LEU A 363 37.37 11.45 25.17
C LEU A 363 37.58 12.83 25.81
N LYS A 364 37.41 12.91 27.14
CA LYS A 364 37.52 14.17 27.91
C LYS A 364 38.90 14.52 28.39
N LYS A 365 39.87 13.56 28.39
CA LYS A 365 41.24 13.73 28.90
C LYS A 365 42.24 13.47 27.81
N ASP A 366 43.38 14.16 27.83
CA ASP A 366 44.44 13.94 26.85
C ASP A 366 45.07 12.52 26.93
N SER A 367 45.03 11.89 28.11
CA SER A 367 45.41 10.49 28.25
C SER A 367 44.58 9.53 27.42
N HIS A 368 43.30 9.87 27.17
CA HIS A 368 42.39 9.06 26.34
C HIS A 368 42.83 9.01 24.86
N LYS A 369 43.51 10.05 24.38
CA LYS A 369 44.04 10.09 23.00
C LYS A 369 45.09 9.01 22.74
N LYS A 370 45.84 8.64 23.78
CA LYS A 370 46.89 7.59 23.75
C LYS A 370 46.34 6.18 24.05
N SER A 371 45.05 6.06 24.40
CA SER A 371 44.44 4.77 24.68
C SER A 371 44.09 4.03 23.38
N PRO A 372 44.05 2.70 23.39
CA PRO A 372 43.70 1.91 22.21
C PRO A 372 42.20 2.01 21.87
N ALA A 373 41.86 1.86 20.60
CA ALA A 373 40.50 1.94 20.06
C ALA A 373 39.51 1.03 20.80
N LYS A 374 39.97 -0.17 21.22
CA LYS A 374 39.15 -1.13 21.98
C LYS A 374 38.62 -0.61 23.29
N ALA A 375 39.23 0.45 23.87
CA ALA A 375 38.75 1.04 25.13
C ALA A 375 37.51 1.92 24.98
N PHE A 376 37.16 2.36 23.75
CA PHE A 376 36.08 3.29 23.47
C PHE A 376 35.07 2.77 22.45
N MET A 377 35.39 1.69 21.71
CA MET A 377 34.49 1.11 20.72
C MET A 377 33.27 0.47 21.37
N SER A 378 32.17 0.44 20.63
CA SER A 378 31.02 -0.41 20.94
C SER A 378 31.32 -1.83 20.49
N THR A 379 31.24 -2.81 21.42
CA THR A 379 31.57 -4.21 21.17
C THR A 379 30.39 -5.07 20.74
N ASN A 380 29.17 -4.62 20.99
CA ASN A 380 27.97 -5.27 20.46
C ASN A 380 27.77 -4.85 18.99
N VAL A 381 28.49 -5.53 18.10
CA VAL A 381 28.45 -5.21 16.67
C VAL A 381 27.37 -6.04 15.99
N ILE A 382 26.41 -5.34 15.38
CA ILE A 382 25.44 -5.95 14.50
C ILE A 382 25.96 -5.82 13.07
N THR A 383 26.17 -6.94 12.42
CA THR A 383 26.65 -7.03 11.03
C THR A 383 25.53 -7.48 10.09
N ILE A 384 25.73 -7.30 8.80
CA ILE A 384 24.79 -7.75 7.77
C ILE A 384 25.56 -8.43 6.63
N ALA A 385 24.95 -9.45 6.02
CA ALA A 385 25.52 -10.12 4.85
C ALA A 385 25.42 -9.24 3.60
N LYS A 386 26.40 -9.29 2.70
CA LYS A 386 26.37 -8.53 1.43
C LYS A 386 25.18 -8.90 0.53
N CYS A 387 24.65 -10.13 0.63
CA CYS A 387 23.49 -10.62 -0.11
C CYS A 387 22.14 -10.31 0.57
N ALA A 388 22.16 -9.66 1.74
CA ALA A 388 20.93 -9.16 2.36
C ALA A 388 20.32 -8.03 1.53
N THR A 389 19.00 -7.81 1.68
CA THR A 389 18.31 -6.72 0.95
C THR A 389 18.49 -5.37 1.66
N VAL A 390 18.32 -4.29 0.90
CA VAL A 390 18.31 -2.93 1.44
C VAL A 390 17.20 -2.77 2.49
N ALA A 391 16.03 -3.40 2.27
CA ALA A 391 14.93 -3.42 3.22
C ALA A 391 15.29 -4.11 4.54
N GLN A 392 16.04 -5.22 4.49
CA GLN A 392 16.55 -5.87 5.69
C GLN A 392 17.52 -4.96 6.44
N ALA A 393 18.45 -4.29 5.74
CA ALA A 393 19.36 -3.33 6.36
C ALA A 393 18.61 -2.19 7.05
N ALA A 394 17.59 -1.64 6.41
CA ALA A 394 16.73 -0.60 7.00
C ALA A 394 16.04 -1.08 8.28
N ARG A 395 15.40 -2.25 8.25
CA ARG A 395 14.76 -2.87 9.43
C ARG A 395 15.75 -3.09 10.57
N MET A 396 16.94 -3.62 10.28
CA MET A 396 17.98 -3.84 11.30
C MET A 396 18.45 -2.53 11.93
N MET A 397 18.62 -1.47 11.14
CA MET A 397 18.99 -0.14 11.66
C MET A 397 17.92 0.44 12.57
N VAL A 398 16.64 0.31 12.21
CA VAL A 398 15.51 0.81 13.00
C VAL A 398 15.36 0.02 14.30
N ASN A 399 15.32 -1.31 14.21
CA ASN A 399 15.07 -2.18 15.37
C ASN A 399 16.16 -2.08 16.45
N ASN A 400 17.40 -1.75 16.04
CA ASN A 400 18.53 -1.67 16.96
C ASN A 400 18.99 -0.22 17.24
N ASP A 401 18.28 0.78 16.72
CA ASP A 401 18.65 2.22 16.78
C ASP A 401 20.11 2.49 16.39
N ILE A 402 20.56 1.86 15.32
CA ILE A 402 21.94 2.02 14.80
C ILE A 402 21.93 2.68 13.43
N GLY A 403 22.94 3.50 13.16
CA GLY A 403 23.04 4.27 11.91
C GLY A 403 23.93 3.63 10.85
N ARG A 404 24.50 2.46 11.13
CA ARG A 404 25.41 1.76 10.23
C ARG A 404 25.51 0.29 10.57
N LEU A 405 25.76 -0.52 9.55
CA LEU A 405 26.01 -1.96 9.66
C LEU A 405 27.30 -2.28 8.89
N PRO A 406 28.32 -2.82 9.55
CA PRO A 406 29.42 -3.46 8.84
C PRO A 406 28.87 -4.61 7.99
N VAL A 407 29.29 -4.68 6.74
CA VAL A 407 28.89 -5.72 5.79
C VAL A 407 29.93 -6.80 5.77
N VAL A 408 29.52 -8.03 6.02
CA VAL A 408 30.44 -9.17 6.12
C VAL A 408 30.12 -10.25 5.08
N GLU A 409 31.16 -10.96 4.66
CA GLU A 409 31.10 -12.19 3.88
C GLU A 409 32.07 -13.18 4.48
N ASN A 410 31.62 -14.39 4.83
CA ASN A 410 32.43 -15.42 5.49
C ASN A 410 33.18 -14.88 6.72
N GLU A 411 32.51 -14.04 7.53
CA GLU A 411 33.08 -13.33 8.71
C GLU A 411 34.11 -12.24 8.40
N GLU A 412 34.49 -12.03 7.14
CA GLU A 412 35.37 -10.95 6.73
C GLU A 412 34.59 -9.66 6.42
N LEU A 413 35.17 -8.52 6.79
CA LEU A 413 34.58 -7.21 6.50
C LEU A 413 34.78 -6.86 5.01
N VAL A 414 33.67 -6.73 4.28
CA VAL A 414 33.69 -6.40 2.84
C VAL A 414 33.15 -5.01 2.53
N GLY A 415 32.50 -4.34 3.48
CA GLY A 415 31.93 -3.01 3.26
C GLY A 415 31.21 -2.46 4.49
N ILE A 416 30.56 -1.33 4.30
CA ILE A 416 29.69 -0.71 5.30
C ILE A 416 28.46 -0.12 4.60
N ILE A 417 27.28 -0.30 5.20
CA ILE A 417 26.05 0.37 4.79
C ILE A 417 25.58 1.30 5.90
N THR A 418 25.17 2.50 5.56
CA THR A 418 24.72 3.54 6.50
C THR A 418 23.29 3.97 6.25
N ARG A 419 22.68 4.68 7.22
CA ARG A 419 21.36 5.33 7.03
C ARG A 419 21.32 6.21 5.77
N SER A 420 22.41 6.92 5.48
CA SER A 420 22.48 7.78 4.29
C SER A 420 22.40 6.99 2.99
N ASP A 421 22.94 5.78 2.94
CA ASP A 421 22.87 4.92 1.77
C ASP A 421 21.46 4.39 1.57
N VAL A 422 20.81 3.95 2.65
CA VAL A 422 19.40 3.53 2.67
C VAL A 422 18.47 4.68 2.27
N MET A 423 18.67 5.87 2.83
CA MET A 423 17.85 7.05 2.48
C MET A 423 18.03 7.46 1.01
N ARG A 424 19.25 7.45 0.49
CA ARG A 424 19.48 7.70 -0.95
C ARG A 424 18.74 6.72 -1.83
N TYR A 425 18.72 5.47 -1.45
CA TYR A 425 18.00 4.45 -2.19
C TYR A 425 16.48 4.74 -2.21
N TYR A 426 15.84 4.96 -1.05
CA TYR A 426 14.39 5.14 -0.98
C TYR A 426 13.89 6.48 -1.53
N TYR A 427 14.67 7.55 -1.40
CA TYR A 427 14.23 8.89 -1.80
C TYR A 427 14.90 9.39 -3.09
N HIS A 428 15.73 8.56 -3.73
CA HIS A 428 16.47 8.91 -4.96
C HIS A 428 17.26 10.23 -4.86
N PHE A 429 17.70 10.61 -3.65
CA PHE A 429 18.50 11.81 -3.44
C PHE A 429 19.84 11.71 -4.16
N SER A 430 20.16 12.68 -5.01
CA SER A 430 21.51 12.80 -5.55
C SER A 430 22.50 13.25 -4.46
N ALA A 431 23.76 12.86 -4.59
CA ALA A 431 24.81 13.23 -3.61
C ALA A 431 24.99 14.76 -3.43
N LYS A 432 24.44 15.58 -4.33
CA LYS A 432 24.52 17.06 -4.27
C LYS A 432 23.44 17.68 -3.35
N GLU A 433 22.33 17.03 -3.10
CA GLU A 433 21.22 17.60 -2.30
C GLU A 433 21.43 17.48 -0.78
N GLN A 434 22.33 16.59 -0.33
CA GLN A 434 22.62 16.42 1.10
C GLN A 434 23.40 17.60 1.73
N HIS A 435 24.14 18.40 0.96
CA HIS A 435 24.87 19.55 1.50
C HIS A 435 23.97 20.75 1.82
N GLN A 436 22.78 20.83 1.24
CA GLN A 436 21.82 21.91 1.49
C GLN A 436 20.88 21.64 2.70
N ALA A 437 20.69 20.38 3.09
CA ALA A 437 19.83 20.02 4.23
C ALA A 437 20.58 19.99 5.58
N SER A 438 21.89 20.22 5.62
CA SER A 438 22.73 20.21 6.84
C SER A 438 23.25 21.62 7.22
N LEU A 439 22.71 22.68 6.65
CA LEU A 439 22.87 24.07 7.03
C LEU A 439 21.57 24.56 7.68
#